data_8ef10ca3f4ef7da72dc5ae3b8dd6d55a
#
_entry.id   8ef10ca3f4ef7da72dc5ae3b8dd6d55a
#
_cell.length_a   1.000
_cell.length_b   1.000
_cell.length_c   1.000
_cell.angle_alpha   90.00
_cell.angle_beta   90.00
_cell.angle_gamma   90.00
#
_symmetry.space_group_name_H-M   'P 1'
#
loop_
_entity.id
_entity.type
_entity.pdbx_description
1 polymer ?
#
loop_
_entity_poly.entity_id
_entity_poly.type
_entity_poly.pdbx_seq_one_letter_code
_entity_poly.pdbx_strand_id
1 'polypeptide(L)'
;MYQKPKPFFFKNENATQAIVLLHGYAGSTIDMRLLGRFLQRQGYVVYCNNFRGHGTGEPKDILVFGGIDYWLQDARDAVSYVRDHGYKDVAMFGLSLGGIIATKTMEECQDIKCGGAISAPFIFKVSDYFHEQFIGYANYTYHAQARSAVEIEKNDAYLRANVDQQVKQISTLVRKTNEGASALKQPFFLAQGTADEMLQQASAQSFQERLSNVAVTYHTYPNAGHVLTVNEAHHALENDILAFLNDNFKK
;
A
#
# COMPACT_ATOMS: atom_id res chain seq x y z
N MET A 1 -12.47 10.82 -20.65
CA MET A 1 -12.47 11.86 -19.57
C MET A 1 -11.81 11.27 -18.34
N TYR A 2 -10.74 11.88 -17.82
CA TYR A 2 -10.04 11.41 -16.61
C TYR A 2 -10.97 11.44 -15.41
N GLN A 3 -11.10 10.30 -14.72
CA GLN A 3 -11.89 10.20 -13.49
C GLN A 3 -10.95 10.10 -12.29
N LYS A 4 -11.13 11.01 -11.33
CA LYS A 4 -10.35 10.97 -10.08
C LYS A 4 -10.71 9.73 -9.26
N PRO A 5 -9.71 8.96 -8.81
CA PRO A 5 -9.93 7.85 -7.89
C PRO A 5 -10.61 8.31 -6.61
N LYS A 6 -11.64 7.59 -6.17
CA LYS A 6 -12.38 7.92 -4.94
C LYS A 6 -12.13 6.84 -3.89
N PRO A 7 -12.11 7.20 -2.60
CA PRO A 7 -12.20 6.22 -1.53
C PRO A 7 -13.38 5.27 -1.75
N PHE A 8 -13.26 4.04 -1.28
CA PHE A 8 -14.37 3.11 -1.29
C PHE A 8 -14.59 2.47 0.09
N PHE A 9 -15.85 2.24 0.40
CA PHE A 9 -16.30 1.49 1.55
C PHE A 9 -17.26 0.42 1.04
N PHE A 10 -16.72 -0.79 0.83
CA PHE A 10 -17.49 -1.93 0.35
C PHE A 10 -18.12 -2.65 1.53
N LYS A 11 -19.41 -2.41 1.73
CA LYS A 11 -20.19 -3.02 2.81
C LYS A 11 -20.57 -4.45 2.46
N ASN A 12 -20.70 -5.27 3.50
CA ASN A 12 -21.33 -6.58 3.48
C ASN A 12 -22.23 -6.67 4.71
N GLU A 13 -23.51 -6.94 4.53
CA GLU A 13 -24.53 -6.86 5.60
C GLU A 13 -24.29 -7.86 6.75
N ASN A 14 -23.64 -8.97 6.45
CA ASN A 14 -23.34 -10.02 7.43
C ASN A 14 -21.93 -9.89 8.04
N ALA A 15 -21.15 -8.89 7.63
CA ALA A 15 -19.80 -8.74 8.10
C ALA A 15 -19.72 -8.19 9.51
N THR A 16 -18.90 -8.83 10.33
CA THR A 16 -18.53 -8.35 11.68
C THR A 16 -17.10 -7.80 11.72
N GLN A 17 -16.34 -8.01 10.65
CA GLN A 17 -14.91 -7.74 10.52
C GLN A 17 -14.64 -6.81 9.35
N ALA A 18 -13.66 -5.91 9.51
CA ALA A 18 -13.26 -4.98 8.48
C ALA A 18 -11.80 -5.18 8.04
N ILE A 19 -11.56 -4.89 6.77
CA ILE A 19 -10.21 -4.88 6.19
C ILE A 19 -9.92 -3.47 5.67
N VAL A 20 -8.81 -2.91 6.12
CA VAL A 20 -8.25 -1.66 5.61
C VAL A 20 -7.21 -1.99 4.55
N LEU A 21 -7.33 -1.39 3.37
CA LEU A 21 -6.38 -1.55 2.27
C LEU A 21 -5.68 -0.23 1.98
N LEU A 22 -4.37 -0.27 1.83
CA LEU A 22 -3.51 0.90 1.60
C LEU A 22 -2.77 0.74 0.26
N HIS A 23 -2.89 1.73 -0.63
CA HIS A 23 -2.24 1.71 -1.95
C HIS A 23 -0.75 2.13 -1.91
N GLY A 24 -0.04 1.98 -3.02
CA GLY A 24 1.37 2.33 -3.17
C GLY A 24 1.64 3.83 -3.42
N TYR A 25 2.93 4.21 -3.44
CA TYR A 25 3.38 5.54 -3.87
C TYR A 25 3.01 5.79 -5.34
N ALA A 26 2.57 6.98 -5.66
CA ALA A 26 2.01 7.34 -6.97
C ALA A 26 0.81 6.49 -7.42
N GLY A 27 0.30 5.63 -6.54
CA GLY A 27 -0.91 4.82 -6.76
C GLY A 27 -2.18 5.50 -6.28
N SER A 28 -3.23 4.71 -6.18
CA SER A 28 -4.53 5.15 -5.69
C SER A 28 -5.41 3.98 -5.23
N THR A 29 -6.61 4.26 -4.77
CA THR A 29 -7.61 3.24 -4.44
C THR A 29 -7.94 2.29 -5.59
N ILE A 30 -7.62 2.65 -6.85
CA ILE A 30 -7.82 1.78 -8.01
C ILE A 30 -6.98 0.51 -7.89
N ASP A 31 -5.74 0.61 -7.42
CA ASP A 31 -4.79 -0.50 -7.30
C ASP A 31 -5.27 -1.57 -6.29
N MET A 32 -6.11 -1.16 -5.34
CA MET A 32 -6.64 -2.03 -4.29
C MET A 32 -8.08 -2.50 -4.56
N ARG A 33 -8.68 -2.07 -5.67
CA ARG A 33 -10.12 -2.25 -5.90
C ARG A 33 -10.51 -3.69 -6.21
N LEU A 34 -9.67 -4.45 -6.96
CA LEU A 34 -9.94 -5.86 -7.27
C LEU A 34 -9.90 -6.68 -5.98
N LEU A 35 -8.83 -6.59 -5.21
CA LEU A 35 -8.70 -7.24 -3.91
C LEU A 35 -9.85 -6.84 -2.97
N GLY A 36 -10.19 -5.55 -2.92
CA GLY A 36 -11.28 -5.06 -2.09
C GLY A 36 -12.64 -5.67 -2.45
N ARG A 37 -12.94 -5.82 -3.74
CA ARG A 37 -14.18 -6.45 -4.20
C ARG A 37 -14.19 -7.96 -3.96
N PHE A 38 -13.04 -8.62 -4.13
CA PHE A 38 -12.92 -10.02 -3.82
C PHE A 38 -13.22 -10.26 -2.32
N LEU A 39 -12.54 -9.56 -1.42
CA LEU A 39 -12.72 -9.72 0.02
C LEU A 39 -14.14 -9.35 0.49
N GLN A 40 -14.76 -8.35 -0.11
CA GLN A 40 -16.17 -8.04 0.15
C GLN A 40 -17.08 -9.24 -0.15
N ARG A 41 -16.87 -9.91 -1.30
CA ARG A 41 -17.67 -11.11 -1.66
C ARG A 41 -17.41 -12.28 -0.71
N GLN A 42 -16.26 -12.31 -0.03
CA GLN A 42 -15.93 -13.33 0.98
C GLN A 42 -16.48 -13.02 2.38
N GLY A 43 -17.28 -11.96 2.52
CA GLY A 43 -17.98 -11.66 3.77
C GLY A 43 -17.29 -10.61 4.65
N TYR A 44 -16.35 -9.85 4.14
CA TYR A 44 -15.69 -8.77 4.87
C TYR A 44 -16.23 -7.38 4.46
N VAL A 45 -16.18 -6.44 5.38
CA VAL A 45 -16.23 -5.02 5.01
C VAL A 45 -14.85 -4.58 4.60
N VAL A 46 -14.74 -3.79 3.52
CA VAL A 46 -13.45 -3.34 3.03
C VAL A 46 -13.43 -1.83 2.83
N TYR A 47 -12.45 -1.17 3.42
CA TYR A 47 -12.22 0.26 3.27
C TYR A 47 -10.85 0.54 2.66
N CYS A 48 -10.81 1.50 1.76
CA CYS A 48 -9.59 2.04 1.19
C CYS A 48 -9.77 3.54 0.92
N ASN A 49 -8.88 4.36 1.46
CA ASN A 49 -8.77 5.78 1.16
C ASN A 49 -7.58 6.05 0.22
N ASN A 50 -7.59 7.21 -0.43
CA ASN A 50 -6.36 7.73 -1.03
C ASN A 50 -5.53 8.40 0.07
N PHE A 51 -4.22 8.19 0.06
CA PHE A 51 -3.29 8.97 0.86
C PHE A 51 -3.34 10.45 0.44
N ARG A 52 -3.11 11.36 1.37
CA ARG A 52 -3.04 12.80 1.10
C ARG A 52 -2.09 13.09 -0.05
N GLY A 53 -2.54 13.91 -1.00
CA GLY A 53 -1.83 14.20 -2.23
C GLY A 53 -2.05 13.20 -3.37
N HIS A 54 -2.52 11.97 -3.08
CA HIS A 54 -2.79 10.94 -4.09
C HIS A 54 -4.23 11.00 -4.61
N GLY A 55 -4.43 10.51 -5.84
CA GLY A 55 -5.76 10.42 -6.45
C GLY A 55 -6.41 11.76 -6.79
N THR A 56 -5.70 12.88 -6.70
CA THR A 56 -6.22 14.24 -6.96
C THR A 56 -6.30 14.55 -8.46
N GLY A 57 -5.56 13.81 -9.28
CA GLY A 57 -5.35 14.13 -10.70
C GLY A 57 -4.22 15.13 -10.94
N GLU A 58 -3.56 15.60 -9.90
CA GLU A 58 -2.39 16.45 -9.97
C GLU A 58 -1.21 15.76 -9.25
N PRO A 59 -0.28 15.14 -9.97
CA PRO A 59 0.86 14.43 -9.38
C PRO A 59 1.71 15.27 -8.42
N LYS A 60 1.81 16.58 -8.64
CA LYS A 60 2.54 17.48 -7.72
C LYS A 60 1.95 17.50 -6.32
N ASP A 61 0.65 17.22 -6.18
CA ASP A 61 -0.02 17.21 -4.89
C ASP A 61 0.60 16.17 -3.94
N ILE A 62 1.17 15.09 -4.49
CA ILE A 62 1.90 14.07 -3.72
C ILE A 62 3.08 14.69 -2.98
N LEU A 63 3.80 15.61 -3.62
CA LEU A 63 4.93 16.32 -3.03
C LEU A 63 4.50 17.49 -2.13
N VAL A 64 3.41 18.18 -2.48
CA VAL A 64 2.96 19.41 -1.80
C VAL A 64 2.13 19.11 -0.56
N PHE A 65 1.20 18.16 -0.65
CA PHE A 65 0.24 17.84 0.40
C PHE A 65 0.49 16.47 1.06
N GLY A 66 1.31 15.63 0.41
CA GLY A 66 1.70 14.32 0.92
C GLY A 66 2.88 14.41 1.91
N GLY A 67 3.18 13.28 2.53
CA GLY A 67 4.32 13.13 3.43
C GLY A 67 4.08 12.01 4.44
N ILE A 68 5.16 11.50 5.02
CA ILE A 68 5.12 10.29 5.84
C ILE A 68 4.17 10.43 7.03
N ASP A 69 4.24 11.54 7.75
CA ASP A 69 3.40 11.74 8.95
C ASP A 69 1.91 11.83 8.57
N TYR A 70 1.60 12.47 7.44
CA TYR A 70 0.24 12.52 6.90
C TYR A 70 -0.26 11.14 6.47
N TRP A 71 0.56 10.34 5.78
CA TRP A 71 0.15 9.01 5.31
C TRP A 71 0.01 7.99 6.45
N LEU A 72 0.85 8.08 7.48
CA LEU A 72 0.66 7.32 8.71
C LEU A 72 -0.64 7.72 9.42
N GLN A 73 -0.94 9.03 9.44
CA GLN A 73 -2.22 9.49 10.00
C GLN A 73 -3.41 9.02 9.16
N ASP A 74 -3.32 9.07 7.82
CA ASP A 74 -4.37 8.55 6.93
C ASP A 74 -4.65 7.07 7.15
N ALA A 75 -3.62 6.27 7.47
CA ALA A 75 -3.77 4.86 7.82
C ALA A 75 -4.47 4.67 9.17
N ARG A 76 -4.10 5.45 10.21
CA ARG A 76 -4.79 5.46 11.50
C ARG A 76 -6.24 5.93 11.38
N ASP A 77 -6.48 6.96 10.60
CA ASP A 77 -7.83 7.48 10.32
C ASP A 77 -8.68 6.43 9.61
N ALA A 78 -8.10 5.62 8.72
CA ALA A 78 -8.79 4.52 8.05
C ALA A 78 -9.22 3.42 9.04
N VAL A 79 -8.39 3.09 10.03
CA VAL A 79 -8.76 2.15 11.11
C VAL A 79 -9.88 2.75 11.97
N SER A 80 -9.75 4.01 12.36
CA SER A 80 -10.78 4.71 13.13
C SER A 80 -12.11 4.76 12.37
N TYR A 81 -12.06 5.05 11.06
CA TYR A 81 -13.25 5.10 10.22
C TYR A 81 -14.04 3.79 10.24
N VAL A 82 -13.40 2.64 10.08
CA VAL A 82 -14.14 1.37 10.10
C VAL A 82 -14.66 1.03 11.51
N ARG A 83 -13.94 1.42 12.57
CA ARG A 83 -14.36 1.25 13.96
C ARG A 83 -15.57 2.11 14.32
N ASP A 84 -15.62 3.34 13.85
CA ASP A 84 -16.76 4.26 14.05
C ASP A 84 -18.02 3.75 13.32
N HIS A 85 -17.83 2.89 12.29
CA HIS A 85 -18.92 2.17 11.63
C HIS A 85 -19.30 0.84 12.31
N GLY A 86 -18.73 0.55 13.49
CA GLY A 86 -19.10 -0.61 14.31
C GLY A 86 -18.21 -1.84 14.15
N TYR A 87 -17.17 -1.81 13.28
CA TYR A 87 -16.30 -2.95 13.03
C TYR A 87 -15.06 -2.89 13.94
N LYS A 88 -15.10 -3.63 15.05
CA LYS A 88 -14.01 -3.61 16.06
C LYS A 88 -12.80 -4.42 15.62
N ASP A 89 -13.02 -5.57 14.98
CA ASP A 89 -11.96 -6.43 14.51
C ASP A 89 -11.50 -5.97 13.13
N VAL A 90 -10.26 -5.52 13.04
CA VAL A 90 -9.67 -4.92 11.83
C VAL A 90 -8.42 -5.68 11.42
N ALA A 91 -8.33 -6.02 10.14
CA ALA A 91 -7.09 -6.42 9.47
C ALA A 91 -6.60 -5.29 8.54
N MET A 92 -5.29 -5.22 8.30
CA MET A 92 -4.70 -4.17 7.46
C MET A 92 -3.69 -4.75 6.47
N PHE A 93 -3.87 -4.43 5.18
CA PHE A 93 -2.90 -4.81 4.15
C PHE A 93 -2.51 -3.59 3.31
N GLY A 94 -1.26 -3.57 2.85
CA GLY A 94 -0.79 -2.50 2.00
C GLY A 94 0.09 -2.97 0.85
N LEU A 95 0.02 -2.26 -0.26
CA LEU A 95 0.84 -2.46 -1.45
C LEU A 95 2.04 -1.50 -1.44
N SER A 96 3.26 -2.00 -1.68
CA SER A 96 4.45 -1.17 -1.83
C SER A 96 4.66 -0.22 -0.64
N LEU A 97 4.69 1.10 -0.82
CA LEU A 97 4.72 2.08 0.26
C LEU A 97 3.58 1.86 1.26
N GLY A 98 2.37 1.52 0.78
CA GLY A 98 1.24 1.17 1.65
C GLY A 98 1.54 -0.02 2.56
N GLY A 99 2.37 -0.98 2.10
CA GLY A 99 2.85 -2.10 2.92
C GLY A 99 3.77 -1.66 4.06
N ILE A 100 4.68 -0.71 3.81
CA ILE A 100 5.52 -0.12 4.87
C ILE A 100 4.66 0.66 5.87
N ILE A 101 3.68 1.44 5.38
CA ILE A 101 2.76 2.20 6.23
C ILE A 101 1.87 1.26 7.05
N ALA A 102 1.33 0.19 6.44
CA ALA A 102 0.56 -0.83 7.16
C ALA A 102 1.39 -1.47 8.27
N THR A 103 2.61 -1.89 7.95
CA THR A 103 3.55 -2.47 8.91
C THR A 103 3.81 -1.52 10.07
N LYS A 104 4.16 -0.26 9.77
CA LYS A 104 4.44 0.75 10.79
C LYS A 104 3.21 1.06 11.65
N THR A 105 2.04 1.12 11.06
CA THR A 105 0.78 1.30 11.80
C THR A 105 0.50 0.11 12.72
N MET A 106 0.74 -1.12 12.28
CA MET A 106 0.56 -2.33 13.12
C MET A 106 1.59 -2.40 14.26
N GLU A 107 2.82 -1.92 14.07
CA GLU A 107 3.79 -1.80 15.16
C GLU A 107 3.29 -0.88 16.29
N GLU A 108 2.55 0.17 15.95
CA GLU A 108 2.03 1.18 16.86
C GLU A 108 0.62 0.84 17.40
N CYS A 109 -0.20 0.13 16.62
CA CYS A 109 -1.59 -0.22 16.92
C CYS A 109 -1.73 -1.74 17.16
N GLN A 110 -1.46 -2.19 18.38
CA GLN A 110 -1.45 -3.62 18.76
C GLN A 110 -2.84 -4.29 18.73
N ASP A 111 -3.90 -3.53 18.57
CA ASP A 111 -5.29 -3.99 18.50
C ASP A 111 -5.78 -4.27 17.06
N ILE A 112 -4.96 -4.04 16.05
CA ILE A 112 -5.15 -4.60 14.70
C ILE A 112 -4.88 -6.10 14.78
N LYS A 113 -5.80 -6.93 14.32
CA LYS A 113 -5.77 -8.38 14.57
C LYS A 113 -4.72 -9.13 13.75
N CYS A 114 -4.58 -8.77 12.50
CA CYS A 114 -3.58 -9.33 11.57
C CYS A 114 -3.45 -8.39 10.36
N GLY A 115 -2.48 -8.66 9.51
CA GLY A 115 -2.31 -7.87 8.30
C GLY A 115 -1.05 -8.24 7.54
N GLY A 116 -0.64 -7.38 6.63
CA GLY A 116 0.54 -7.70 5.85
C GLY A 116 0.95 -6.67 4.81
N ALA A 117 2.04 -6.99 4.15
CA ALA A 117 2.68 -6.16 3.16
C ALA A 117 2.84 -6.92 1.83
N ILE A 118 2.39 -6.30 0.76
CA ILE A 118 2.42 -6.79 -0.61
C ILE A 118 3.45 -5.98 -1.37
N SER A 119 4.48 -6.62 -1.94
CA SER A 119 5.56 -5.97 -2.70
C SER A 119 6.13 -4.74 -1.96
N ALA A 120 6.42 -4.87 -0.66
CA ALA A 120 6.86 -3.74 0.16
C ALA A 120 8.38 -3.58 0.18
N PRO A 121 8.90 -2.33 0.08
CA PRO A 121 10.33 -2.06 -0.03
C PRO A 121 11.05 -2.09 1.34
N PHE A 122 11.09 -3.23 2.03
CA PHE A 122 11.85 -3.37 3.28
C PHE A 122 13.37 -3.23 3.07
N ILE A 123 13.86 -3.51 1.86
CA ILE A 123 15.17 -3.04 1.39
C ILE A 123 14.89 -1.91 0.39
N PHE A 124 15.14 -0.69 0.79
CA PHE A 124 14.93 0.48 -0.05
C PHE A 124 16.25 1.19 -0.33
N LYS A 125 16.63 1.22 -1.59
CA LYS A 125 17.75 2.04 -2.08
C LYS A 125 17.17 3.15 -2.94
N VAL A 126 17.50 4.37 -2.59
CA VAL A 126 17.23 5.53 -3.46
C VAL A 126 17.93 5.27 -4.79
N SER A 127 17.19 5.30 -5.87
CA SER A 127 17.70 5.06 -7.22
C SER A 127 17.03 6.00 -8.22
N ASP A 128 17.74 6.28 -9.30
CA ASP A 128 17.16 7.04 -10.42
C ASP A 128 15.91 6.34 -10.99
N TYR A 129 15.85 5.01 -10.93
CA TYR A 129 14.69 4.25 -11.36
C TYR A 129 13.41 4.64 -10.61
N PHE A 130 13.47 4.81 -9.28
CA PHE A 130 12.31 5.24 -8.49
C PHE A 130 11.83 6.64 -8.91
N HIS A 131 12.79 7.55 -9.13
CA HIS A 131 12.48 8.90 -9.62
C HIS A 131 11.80 8.85 -10.99
N GLU A 132 12.38 8.12 -11.94
CA GLU A 132 11.81 8.02 -13.29
C GLU A 132 10.44 7.35 -13.32
N GLN A 133 10.15 6.39 -12.44
CA GLN A 133 8.82 5.80 -12.30
C GLN A 133 7.79 6.85 -11.84
N PHE A 134 8.14 7.69 -10.87
CA PHE A 134 7.25 8.77 -10.43
C PHE A 134 7.03 9.83 -11.51
N ILE A 135 8.08 10.24 -12.20
CA ILE A 135 7.99 11.17 -13.33
C ILE A 135 7.17 10.57 -14.48
N GLY A 136 7.38 9.29 -14.80
CA GLY A 136 6.60 8.56 -15.80
C GLY A 136 5.10 8.53 -15.48
N TYR A 137 4.76 8.22 -14.23
CA TYR A 137 3.38 8.29 -13.73
C TYR A 137 2.79 9.71 -13.90
N ALA A 138 3.54 10.73 -13.54
CA ALA A 138 3.09 12.11 -13.64
C ALA A 138 2.83 12.52 -15.10
N ASN A 139 3.78 12.22 -15.98
CA ASN A 139 3.65 12.50 -17.41
C ASN A 139 2.48 11.74 -18.04
N TYR A 140 2.31 10.44 -17.72
CA TYR A 140 1.14 9.68 -18.14
C TYR A 140 -0.16 10.37 -17.71
N THR A 141 -0.25 10.81 -16.45
CA THR A 141 -1.43 11.48 -15.91
C THR A 141 -1.73 12.79 -16.63
N TYR A 142 -0.70 13.59 -16.90
CA TYR A 142 -0.85 14.86 -17.61
C TYR A 142 -1.28 14.66 -19.07
N HIS A 143 -0.72 13.69 -19.77
CA HIS A 143 -1.13 13.31 -21.13
C HIS A 143 -2.58 12.81 -21.17
N ALA A 144 -2.98 11.97 -20.22
CA ALA A 144 -4.36 11.48 -20.11
C ALA A 144 -5.38 12.61 -19.86
N GLN A 145 -4.92 13.76 -19.32
CA GLN A 145 -5.71 14.98 -19.13
C GLN A 145 -5.63 15.95 -20.31
N ALA A 146 -4.90 15.60 -21.38
CA ALA A 146 -4.65 16.46 -22.54
C ALA A 146 -4.03 17.82 -22.18
N ARG A 147 -3.12 17.87 -21.21
CA ARG A 147 -2.38 19.08 -20.87
C ARG A 147 -1.42 19.45 -22.00
N SER A 148 -1.12 20.75 -22.13
CA SER A 148 -0.19 21.23 -23.13
C SER A 148 1.25 20.76 -22.86
N ALA A 149 2.07 20.62 -23.91
CA ALA A 149 3.47 20.25 -23.77
C ALA A 149 4.25 21.19 -22.85
N VAL A 150 3.98 22.49 -22.90
CA VAL A 150 4.61 23.51 -22.04
C VAL A 150 4.27 23.28 -20.56
N GLU A 151 3.01 22.93 -20.24
CA GLU A 151 2.62 22.62 -18.86
C GLU A 151 3.27 21.34 -18.36
N ILE A 152 3.35 20.30 -19.22
CA ILE A 152 3.99 19.03 -18.89
C ILE A 152 5.47 19.26 -18.58
N GLU A 153 6.20 19.94 -19.44
CA GLU A 153 7.62 20.25 -19.26
C GLU A 153 7.88 21.05 -17.97
N LYS A 154 7.07 22.07 -17.71
CA LYS A 154 7.16 22.87 -16.47
C LYS A 154 6.91 22.02 -15.23
N ASN A 155 5.94 21.11 -15.28
CA ASN A 155 5.60 20.24 -14.18
C ASN A 155 6.68 19.17 -13.96
N ASP A 156 7.21 18.58 -15.03
CA ASP A 156 8.32 17.62 -14.98
C ASP A 156 9.55 18.24 -14.29
N ALA A 157 9.95 19.44 -14.69
CA ALA A 157 11.05 20.17 -14.06
C ALA A 157 10.80 20.41 -12.56
N TYR A 158 9.58 20.77 -12.17
CA TYR A 158 9.22 20.93 -10.75
C TYR A 158 9.33 19.62 -9.98
N LEU A 159 8.80 18.53 -10.53
CA LEU A 159 8.81 17.22 -9.87
C LEU A 159 10.24 16.73 -9.66
N ARG A 160 11.09 16.79 -10.69
CA ARG A 160 12.51 16.42 -10.62
C ARG A 160 13.28 17.21 -9.56
N ALA A 161 12.98 18.51 -9.42
CA ALA A 161 13.63 19.38 -8.44
C ALA A 161 13.19 19.10 -6.98
N ASN A 162 12.03 18.46 -6.75
CA ASN A 162 11.42 18.36 -5.41
C ASN A 162 11.22 16.93 -4.89
N VAL A 163 11.33 15.90 -5.73
CA VAL A 163 11.04 14.51 -5.34
C VAL A 163 12.03 13.95 -4.32
N ASP A 164 13.29 14.37 -4.35
CA ASP A 164 14.37 13.84 -3.52
C ASP A 164 14.08 13.92 -2.01
N GLN A 165 13.46 15.01 -1.57
CA GLN A 165 13.14 15.18 -0.17
C GLN A 165 12.15 14.11 0.31
N GLN A 166 11.13 13.83 -0.49
CA GLN A 166 10.13 12.82 -0.14
C GLN A 166 10.69 11.40 -0.20
N VAL A 167 11.56 11.12 -1.18
CA VAL A 167 12.29 9.84 -1.27
C VAL A 167 13.17 9.60 -0.04
N LYS A 168 13.87 10.62 0.47
CA LYS A 168 14.62 10.55 1.74
C LYS A 168 13.72 10.28 2.93
N GLN A 169 12.53 10.88 2.97
CA GLN A 169 11.53 10.60 4.02
C GLN A 169 11.06 9.15 3.97
N ILE A 170 10.75 8.61 2.77
CA ILE A 170 10.37 7.20 2.56
C ILE A 170 11.51 6.28 3.04
N SER A 171 12.75 6.54 2.65
CA SER A 171 13.91 5.76 3.11
C SER A 171 14.02 5.75 4.65
N THR A 172 13.77 6.89 5.28
CA THR A 172 13.77 7.01 6.75
C THR A 172 12.64 6.19 7.38
N LEU A 173 11.44 6.20 6.78
CA LEU A 173 10.32 5.38 7.24
C LEU A 173 10.66 3.89 7.15
N VAL A 174 11.18 3.44 5.99
CA VAL A 174 11.58 2.03 5.80
C VAL A 174 12.58 1.60 6.86
N ARG A 175 13.61 2.41 7.13
CA ARG A 175 14.58 2.11 8.19
C ARG A 175 13.92 2.00 9.56
N LYS A 176 13.08 2.97 9.94
CA LYS A 176 12.36 2.97 11.23
C LYS A 176 11.42 1.77 11.38
N THR A 177 10.73 1.36 10.31
CA THR A 177 9.88 0.17 10.28
C THR A 177 10.71 -1.10 10.49
N ASN A 178 11.84 -1.22 9.83
CA ASN A 178 12.75 -2.36 10.05
C ASN A 178 13.30 -2.41 11.49
N GLU A 179 13.62 -1.27 12.08
CA GLU A 179 14.06 -1.15 13.48
C GLU A 179 12.93 -1.51 14.46
N GLY A 180 11.69 -1.19 14.12
CA GLY A 180 10.49 -1.46 14.91
C GLY A 180 9.92 -2.87 14.75
N ALA A 181 10.47 -3.73 13.89
CA ALA A 181 9.90 -5.04 13.55
C ALA A 181 9.60 -5.94 14.78
N SER A 182 10.40 -5.84 15.85
CA SER A 182 10.18 -6.58 17.10
C SER A 182 8.91 -6.15 17.87
N ALA A 183 8.34 -5.00 17.55
CA ALA A 183 7.07 -4.52 18.13
C ALA A 183 5.85 -5.22 17.53
N LEU A 184 5.96 -5.79 16.33
CA LEU A 184 4.89 -6.59 15.73
C LEU A 184 4.61 -7.83 16.60
N LYS A 185 3.33 -8.09 16.86
CA LYS A 185 2.85 -9.24 17.63
C LYS A 185 1.76 -10.01 16.87
N GLN A 186 1.14 -9.36 15.91
CA GLN A 186 0.02 -9.88 15.14
C GLN A 186 0.53 -10.81 14.03
N PRO A 187 -0.22 -11.86 13.63
CA PRO A 187 0.07 -12.62 12.43
C PRO A 187 0.29 -11.72 11.23
N PHE A 188 1.33 -12.01 10.46
CA PHE A 188 1.78 -11.12 9.40
C PHE A 188 1.92 -11.84 8.05
N PHE A 189 1.35 -11.26 7.00
CA PHE A 189 1.39 -11.75 5.63
C PHE A 189 2.41 -10.98 4.80
N LEU A 190 3.23 -11.70 4.04
CA LEU A 190 4.18 -11.14 3.08
C LEU A 190 3.94 -11.71 1.70
N ALA A 191 3.97 -10.87 0.69
CA ALA A 191 3.82 -11.22 -0.71
C ALA A 191 4.87 -10.53 -1.58
N GLN A 192 5.52 -11.27 -2.50
CA GLN A 192 6.51 -10.71 -3.41
C GLN A 192 6.43 -11.37 -4.79
N GLY A 193 6.39 -10.56 -5.85
CA GLY A 193 6.54 -11.04 -7.23
C GLY A 193 7.99 -11.40 -7.54
N THR A 194 8.23 -12.49 -8.28
CA THR A 194 9.61 -12.89 -8.62
C THR A 194 10.21 -12.12 -9.79
N ALA A 195 9.37 -11.43 -10.57
CA ALA A 195 9.79 -10.52 -11.64
C ALA A 195 9.50 -9.04 -11.29
N ASP A 196 9.48 -8.73 -9.97
CA ASP A 196 9.29 -7.36 -9.49
C ASP A 196 10.44 -6.47 -9.99
N GLU A 197 10.10 -5.52 -10.87
CA GLU A 197 11.04 -4.63 -11.54
C GLU A 197 11.51 -3.48 -10.64
N MET A 198 10.81 -3.23 -9.52
CA MET A 198 11.12 -2.15 -8.58
C MET A 198 11.90 -2.63 -7.37
N LEU A 199 11.68 -3.87 -6.93
CA LEU A 199 12.21 -4.38 -5.67
C LEU A 199 13.03 -5.65 -5.89
N GLN A 200 14.07 -5.80 -5.09
CA GLN A 200 14.80 -7.08 -5.01
C GLN A 200 13.93 -8.11 -4.28
N GLN A 201 13.94 -9.36 -4.75
CA GLN A 201 13.24 -10.49 -4.10
C GLN A 201 13.60 -10.63 -2.61
N ALA A 202 14.82 -10.31 -2.25
CA ALA A 202 15.30 -10.31 -0.87
C ALA A 202 14.56 -9.31 0.04
N SER A 203 13.75 -8.40 -0.49
CA SER A 203 13.08 -7.35 0.32
C SER A 203 12.14 -7.97 1.35
N ALA A 204 11.16 -8.76 0.92
CA ALA A 204 10.23 -9.43 1.82
C ALA A 204 10.93 -10.45 2.74
N GLN A 205 11.86 -11.24 2.19
CA GLN A 205 12.62 -12.22 2.96
C GLN A 205 13.44 -11.55 4.08
N SER A 206 14.12 -10.44 3.79
CA SER A 206 14.91 -9.72 4.80
C SER A 206 14.06 -9.20 5.97
N PHE A 207 12.80 -8.87 5.71
CA PHE A 207 11.88 -8.46 6.76
C PHE A 207 11.36 -9.68 7.53
N GLN A 208 11.03 -10.77 6.86
CA GLN A 208 10.64 -12.03 7.51
C GLN A 208 11.67 -12.47 8.55
N GLU A 209 12.96 -12.39 8.23
CA GLU A 209 14.06 -12.75 9.14
C GLU A 209 14.11 -11.91 10.42
N ARG A 210 13.52 -10.70 10.41
CA ARG A 210 13.41 -9.81 11.59
C ARG A 210 12.22 -10.14 12.49
N LEU A 211 11.25 -10.93 11.99
CA LEU A 211 9.99 -11.24 12.67
C LEU A 211 10.11 -12.54 13.47
N SER A 212 11.04 -12.61 14.44
CA SER A 212 11.34 -13.82 15.19
C SER A 212 10.20 -14.33 16.10
N ASN A 213 9.25 -13.46 16.46
CA ASN A 213 8.19 -13.77 17.44
C ASN A 213 6.78 -13.64 16.84
N VAL A 214 6.67 -13.66 15.53
CA VAL A 214 5.41 -13.43 14.79
C VAL A 214 5.15 -14.62 13.88
N ALA A 215 3.90 -15.08 13.81
CA ALA A 215 3.48 -16.04 12.79
C ALA A 215 3.49 -15.34 11.41
N VAL A 216 4.43 -15.72 10.56
CA VAL A 216 4.59 -15.14 9.22
C VAL A 216 4.14 -16.13 8.16
N THR A 217 3.23 -15.68 7.28
CA THR A 217 2.86 -16.36 6.04
C THR A 217 3.52 -15.63 4.88
N TYR A 218 4.44 -16.28 4.17
CA TYR A 218 5.17 -15.66 3.06
C TYR A 218 4.92 -16.39 1.74
N HIS A 219 4.47 -15.67 0.73
CA HIS A 219 4.23 -16.16 -0.61
C HIS A 219 5.06 -15.42 -1.66
N THR A 220 5.57 -16.17 -2.63
CA THR A 220 6.19 -15.62 -3.84
C THR A 220 5.35 -15.97 -5.06
N TYR A 221 5.24 -15.03 -6.00
CA TYR A 221 4.42 -15.21 -7.20
C TYR A 221 5.34 -15.26 -8.44
N PRO A 222 5.48 -16.45 -9.07
CA PRO A 222 6.37 -16.63 -10.21
C PRO A 222 6.01 -15.71 -11.37
N ASN A 223 7.03 -15.09 -11.97
CA ASN A 223 6.92 -14.17 -13.12
C ASN A 223 6.02 -12.94 -12.90
N ALA A 224 5.52 -12.70 -11.70
CA ALA A 224 4.71 -11.53 -11.41
C ALA A 224 5.57 -10.29 -11.12
N GLY A 225 5.15 -9.16 -11.67
CA GLY A 225 5.76 -7.83 -11.45
C GLY A 225 5.32 -7.18 -10.13
N HIS A 226 5.62 -5.90 -9.97
CA HIS A 226 5.47 -5.16 -8.72
C HIS A 226 4.02 -5.08 -8.21
N VAL A 227 3.04 -4.76 -9.07
CA VAL A 227 1.67 -4.46 -8.64
C VAL A 227 0.83 -5.74 -8.61
N LEU A 228 1.09 -6.62 -7.64
CA LEU A 228 0.45 -7.93 -7.49
C LEU A 228 -1.08 -7.87 -7.39
N THR A 229 -1.63 -6.74 -6.95
CA THR A 229 -3.07 -6.57 -6.74
C THR A 229 -3.88 -6.40 -8.02
N VAL A 230 -3.21 -6.18 -9.18
CA VAL A 230 -3.87 -5.96 -10.48
C VAL A 230 -3.24 -6.71 -11.65
N ASN A 231 -2.05 -7.32 -11.48
CA ASN A 231 -1.41 -8.12 -12.52
C ASN A 231 -1.99 -9.54 -12.59
N GLU A 232 -1.43 -10.42 -13.41
CA GLU A 232 -1.89 -11.80 -13.61
C GLU A 232 -1.87 -12.65 -12.34
N ALA A 233 -1.09 -12.29 -11.34
CA ALA A 233 -1.03 -13.00 -10.06
C ALA A 233 -2.15 -12.61 -9.08
N HIS A 234 -2.98 -11.60 -9.39
CA HIS A 234 -3.95 -11.06 -8.43
C HIS A 234 -4.93 -12.12 -7.89
N HIS A 235 -5.35 -13.08 -8.70
CA HIS A 235 -6.25 -14.15 -8.22
C HIS A 235 -5.57 -15.10 -7.21
N ALA A 236 -4.29 -15.42 -7.43
CA ALA A 236 -3.53 -16.22 -6.47
C ALA A 236 -3.34 -15.44 -5.16
N LEU A 237 -2.94 -14.18 -5.25
CA LEU A 237 -2.82 -13.28 -4.10
C LEU A 237 -4.12 -13.15 -3.31
N GLU A 238 -5.25 -12.97 -3.98
CA GLU A 238 -6.58 -12.88 -3.37
C GLU A 238 -6.91 -14.12 -2.54
N ASN A 239 -6.66 -15.32 -3.10
CA ASN A 239 -6.90 -16.58 -2.41
C ASN A 239 -5.95 -16.80 -1.22
N ASP A 240 -4.68 -16.46 -1.36
CA ASP A 240 -3.69 -16.60 -0.28
C ASP A 240 -3.99 -15.65 0.89
N ILE A 241 -4.40 -14.40 0.59
CA ILE A 241 -4.87 -13.46 1.63
C ILE A 241 -6.14 -13.98 2.31
N LEU A 242 -7.08 -14.56 1.56
CA LEU A 242 -8.28 -15.15 2.14
C LEU A 242 -7.94 -16.34 3.05
N ALA A 243 -7.05 -17.22 2.63
CA ALA A 243 -6.57 -18.33 3.46
C ALA A 243 -5.94 -17.81 4.77
N PHE A 244 -5.03 -16.84 4.66
CA PHE A 244 -4.41 -16.18 5.81
C PHE A 244 -5.44 -15.57 6.77
N LEU A 245 -6.47 -14.88 6.25
CA LEU A 245 -7.54 -14.30 7.06
C LEU A 245 -8.38 -15.39 7.76
N ASN A 246 -8.71 -16.49 7.08
CA ASN A 246 -9.45 -17.59 7.67
C ASN A 246 -8.72 -18.25 8.85
N ASP A 247 -7.39 -18.30 8.79
CA ASP A 247 -6.55 -18.88 9.85
C ASP A 247 -6.37 -17.93 11.05
N ASN A 248 -6.29 -16.61 10.79
CA ASN A 248 -5.85 -15.63 11.78
C ASN A 248 -6.91 -14.62 12.19
N PHE A 249 -8.00 -14.51 11.43
CA PHE A 249 -9.09 -13.58 11.66
C PHE A 249 -10.38 -14.35 11.93
N LYS A 250 -10.36 -15.14 13.02
CA LYS A 250 -11.47 -16.06 13.37
C LYS A 250 -12.77 -15.27 13.55
N LYS A 251 -13.78 -15.76 12.87
CA LYS A 251 -15.19 -15.30 12.99
C LYS A 251 -15.78 -15.72 14.33
#